data_aa67c7278bed6a07a4bca637ffd4df62
#
_entry.id   aa67c7278bed6a07a4bca637ffd4df62
#
_cell.length_a   1.000
_cell.length_b   1.000
_cell.length_c   1.000
_cell.angle_alpha   90.00
_cell.angle_beta   90.00
_cell.angle_gamma   90.00
#
_symmetry.space_group_name_H-M   'P 1'
#
loop_
_entity.id
_entity.type
_entity.pdbx_description
1 polymer ?
#
loop_
_entity_poly.entity_id
_entity_poly.type
_entity_poly.pdbx_seq_one_letter_code
_entity_poly.pdbx_strand_id
1 'polypeptide(L)'
;MQLAASHLESPIVLVTDGACPGNGTADARGGWAAILTDVHGHEMVLTGGETPSTNNRMELTAALEGLAAAPAGSDIELVTDSTYLANAISQGWLDGWQRRGWRTAAKQPVANRELWERMLREIARHHRVRTTLVKGHAGHDANERADQLAQYAALEDHRPATRRMHSTGNATDSADRQMGFSFGADAGPATTA
;
A
#
# COMPACT_ATOMS: atom_id res chain seq x y z
N MET A 1 -7.79 -35.91 18.09
CA MET A 1 -8.10 -34.47 18.11
C MET A 1 -6.78 -33.75 17.92
N GLN A 2 -6.46 -33.48 16.65
CA GLN A 2 -5.14 -32.94 16.24
C GLN A 2 -5.29 -31.45 16.21
N LEU A 3 -4.67 -30.76 17.19
CA LEU A 3 -4.54 -29.32 17.18
C LEU A 3 -3.68 -28.94 15.96
N ALA A 4 -4.31 -28.33 14.97
CA ALA A 4 -3.58 -27.70 13.88
C ALA A 4 -2.65 -26.65 14.50
N ALA A 5 -1.35 -26.88 14.39
CA ALA A 5 -0.35 -25.86 14.67
C ALA A 5 -0.63 -24.69 13.73
N SER A 6 -1.19 -23.62 14.26
CA SER A 6 -1.27 -22.36 13.55
C SER A 6 0.17 -21.92 13.26
N HIS A 7 0.58 -22.00 12.00
CA HIS A 7 1.78 -21.32 11.54
C HIS A 7 1.57 -19.84 11.79
N LEU A 8 2.10 -19.36 12.91
CA LEU A 8 2.33 -17.93 13.15
C LEU A 8 3.52 -17.53 12.27
N GLU A 9 3.32 -17.53 10.96
CA GLU A 9 4.25 -16.86 10.09
C GLU A 9 4.27 -15.39 10.50
N SER A 10 5.48 -14.84 10.68
CA SER A 10 5.60 -13.42 11.00
C SER A 10 4.97 -12.61 9.88
N PRO A 11 4.27 -11.51 10.18
CA PRO A 11 3.57 -10.76 9.15
C PRO A 11 4.56 -10.15 8.15
N ILE A 12 4.10 -9.97 6.92
CA ILE A 12 4.78 -9.08 5.96
C ILE A 12 4.62 -7.66 6.48
N VAL A 13 5.72 -6.96 6.62
CA VAL A 13 5.71 -5.54 6.96
C VAL A 13 5.57 -4.73 5.67
N LEU A 14 4.51 -3.96 5.58
CA LEU A 14 4.21 -3.05 4.46
C LEU A 14 4.30 -1.62 4.94
N VAL A 15 5.37 -0.92 4.58
CA VAL A 15 5.56 0.51 4.88
C VAL A 15 5.12 1.34 3.69
N THR A 16 4.29 2.36 3.91
CA THR A 16 3.70 3.15 2.82
C THR A 16 3.73 4.63 3.11
N ASP A 17 3.95 5.40 2.06
CA ASP A 17 3.84 6.86 2.10
C ASP A 17 3.36 7.43 0.76
N GLY A 18 2.77 8.62 0.82
CA GLY A 18 2.28 9.38 -0.33
C GLY A 18 2.66 10.85 -0.24
N ALA A 19 3.21 11.39 -1.31
CA ALA A 19 3.59 12.78 -1.42
C ALA A 19 2.84 13.47 -2.56
N CYS A 20 2.43 14.72 -2.34
CA CYS A 20 1.81 15.52 -3.39
C CYS A 20 2.26 16.98 -3.27
N PRO A 21 3.46 17.33 -3.75
CA PRO A 21 3.88 18.71 -3.85
C PRO A 21 2.87 19.53 -4.64
N GLY A 22 2.48 20.69 -4.08
CA GLY A 22 1.42 21.51 -4.68
C GLY A 22 -0.01 20.98 -4.45
N ASN A 23 -0.20 20.14 -3.43
CA ASN A 23 -1.52 19.61 -3.05
C ASN A 23 -2.60 20.71 -3.04
N GLY A 24 -3.71 20.46 -3.78
CA GLY A 24 -4.79 21.43 -3.96
C GLY A 24 -4.69 22.30 -5.22
N THR A 25 -3.64 22.20 -6.01
CA THR A 25 -3.56 22.84 -7.35
C THR A 25 -4.06 21.90 -8.45
N ALA A 26 -4.44 22.46 -9.60
CA ALA A 26 -4.97 21.69 -10.73
C ALA A 26 -3.93 20.73 -11.36
N ASP A 27 -2.64 21.01 -11.19
CA ASP A 27 -1.53 20.25 -11.75
C ASP A 27 -0.67 19.58 -10.67
N ALA A 28 -1.22 19.38 -9.47
CA ALA A 28 -0.50 18.78 -8.36
C ALA A 28 0.00 17.38 -8.73
N ARG A 29 1.31 17.18 -8.64
CA ARG A 29 1.96 15.91 -8.96
C ARG A 29 1.98 15.04 -7.72
N GLY A 30 1.33 13.90 -7.80
CA GLY A 30 1.32 12.91 -6.73
C GLY A 30 2.33 11.79 -6.99
N GLY A 31 3.08 11.43 -5.96
CA GLY A 31 3.93 10.26 -5.93
C GLY A 31 3.61 9.38 -4.73
N TRP A 32 3.85 8.09 -4.85
CA TRP A 32 3.61 7.14 -3.78
C TRP A 32 4.69 6.07 -3.74
N ALA A 33 4.91 5.50 -2.56
CA ALA A 33 5.82 4.39 -2.34
C ALA A 33 5.23 3.34 -1.39
N ALA A 34 5.50 2.08 -1.67
CA ALA A 34 5.21 0.95 -0.81
C ALA A 34 6.44 0.04 -0.73
N ILE A 35 6.86 -0.31 0.47
CA ILE A 35 8.00 -1.19 0.77
C ILE A 35 7.44 -2.40 1.51
N LEU A 36 7.51 -3.57 0.88
CA LEU A 36 7.14 -4.85 1.50
C LEU A 36 8.42 -5.55 1.94
N THR A 37 8.44 -6.00 3.20
CA THR A 37 9.54 -6.79 3.74
C THR A 37 8.99 -8.10 4.30
N ASP A 38 9.53 -9.22 3.84
CA ASP A 38 9.16 -10.54 4.36
C ASP A 38 9.93 -10.90 5.64
N VAL A 39 9.63 -12.07 6.19
CA VAL A 39 10.27 -12.59 7.43
C VAL A 39 11.77 -12.85 7.29
N HIS A 40 12.27 -12.97 6.07
CA HIS A 40 13.67 -13.21 5.76
C HIS A 40 14.43 -11.90 5.45
N GLY A 41 13.73 -10.77 5.48
CA GLY A 41 14.29 -9.46 5.15
C GLY A 41 14.39 -9.19 3.64
N HIS A 42 13.75 -9.99 2.79
CA HIS A 42 13.67 -9.67 1.37
C HIS A 42 12.69 -8.51 1.18
N GLU A 43 13.12 -7.54 0.39
CA GLU A 43 12.31 -6.36 0.11
C GLU A 43 11.79 -6.34 -1.32
N MET A 44 10.55 -5.86 -1.44
CA MET A 44 9.98 -5.38 -2.68
C MET A 44 9.61 -3.91 -2.52
N VAL A 45 10.12 -3.08 -3.42
CA VAL A 45 9.80 -1.65 -3.45
C VAL A 45 8.94 -1.34 -4.66
N LEU A 46 7.80 -0.71 -4.42
CA LEU A 46 6.88 -0.23 -5.44
C LEU A 46 6.83 1.29 -5.37
N THR A 47 6.90 1.95 -6.50
CA THR A 47 6.71 3.40 -6.61
C THR A 47 5.86 3.72 -7.81
N GLY A 48 5.23 4.88 -7.79
CA GLY A 48 4.47 5.38 -8.91
C GLY A 48 3.85 6.73 -8.60
N GLY A 49 2.97 7.19 -9.47
CA GLY A 49 2.35 8.48 -9.25
C GLY A 49 1.16 8.72 -10.17
N GLU A 50 0.52 9.86 -9.95
CA GLU A 50 -0.64 10.31 -10.70
C GLU A 50 -0.66 11.84 -10.76
N THR A 51 -1.02 12.39 -11.90
CA THR A 51 -1.17 13.84 -12.11
C THR A 51 -2.46 14.12 -12.86
N PRO A 52 -3.37 14.95 -12.37
CA PRO A 52 -3.34 15.62 -11.05
C PRO A 52 -3.68 14.66 -9.90
N SER A 53 -3.22 14.98 -8.67
CA SER A 53 -3.50 14.16 -7.50
C SER A 53 -3.64 14.95 -6.20
N THR A 54 -3.77 14.25 -5.07
CA THR A 54 -3.78 14.80 -3.72
C THR A 54 -2.97 13.91 -2.77
N ASN A 55 -2.50 14.48 -1.66
CA ASN A 55 -1.74 13.73 -0.65
C ASN A 55 -2.50 12.47 -0.19
N ASN A 56 -3.74 12.63 0.29
CA ASN A 56 -4.55 11.49 0.75
C ASN A 56 -4.75 10.43 -0.34
N ARG A 57 -4.84 10.84 -1.62
CA ARG A 57 -4.97 9.91 -2.74
C ARG A 57 -3.70 9.08 -2.92
N MET A 58 -2.55 9.69 -2.77
CA MET A 58 -1.25 9.00 -2.88
C MET A 58 -1.00 8.05 -1.71
N GLU A 59 -1.34 8.46 -0.48
CA GLU A 59 -1.28 7.58 0.69
C GLU A 59 -2.16 6.33 0.53
N LEU A 60 -3.39 6.51 0.04
CA LEU A 60 -4.30 5.40 -0.25
C LEU A 60 -3.77 4.51 -1.37
N THR A 61 -3.21 5.10 -2.42
CA THR A 61 -2.66 4.35 -3.56
C THR A 61 -1.45 3.53 -3.13
N ALA A 62 -0.56 4.09 -2.31
CA ALA A 62 0.59 3.38 -1.76
C ALA A 62 0.18 2.10 -1.02
N ALA A 63 -0.77 2.22 -0.09
CA ALA A 63 -1.28 1.09 0.67
C ALA A 63 -1.98 0.06 -0.21
N LEU A 64 -2.81 0.53 -1.15
CA LEU A 64 -3.54 -0.32 -2.08
C LEU A 64 -2.61 -1.14 -2.99
N GLU A 65 -1.60 -0.49 -3.58
CA GLU A 65 -0.64 -1.15 -4.47
C GLU A 65 0.27 -2.13 -3.69
N GLY A 66 0.63 -1.78 -2.45
CA GLY A 66 1.37 -2.68 -1.56
C GLY A 66 0.55 -3.92 -1.18
N LEU A 67 -0.71 -3.76 -0.77
CA LEU A 67 -1.61 -4.88 -0.49
C LEU A 67 -1.83 -5.76 -1.73
N ALA A 68 -2.03 -5.15 -2.89
CA ALA A 68 -2.23 -5.89 -4.14
C ALA A 68 -1.00 -6.72 -4.55
N ALA A 69 0.20 -6.25 -4.19
CA ALA A 69 1.45 -6.95 -4.50
C ALA A 69 1.77 -8.08 -3.53
N ALA A 70 1.27 -8.02 -2.30
CA ALA A 70 1.47 -9.08 -1.32
C ALA A 70 0.74 -10.37 -1.74
N PRO A 71 1.32 -11.56 -1.45
CA PRO A 71 0.66 -12.84 -1.71
C PRO A 71 -0.70 -12.92 -0.99
N ALA A 72 -1.69 -13.50 -1.67
CA ALA A 72 -3.00 -13.71 -1.07
C ALA A 72 -2.90 -14.63 0.15
N GLY A 73 -3.70 -14.37 1.18
CA GLY A 73 -3.70 -15.14 2.43
C GLY A 73 -2.62 -14.71 3.44
N SER A 74 -1.79 -13.70 3.12
CA SER A 74 -0.75 -13.21 4.04
C SER A 74 -1.35 -12.53 5.28
N ASP A 75 -0.61 -12.56 6.38
CA ASP A 75 -0.74 -11.61 7.49
C ASP A 75 0.09 -10.37 7.15
N ILE A 76 -0.50 -9.18 7.23
CA ILE A 76 0.16 -7.93 6.86
C ILE A 76 0.11 -6.94 8.02
N GLU A 77 1.26 -6.36 8.33
CA GLU A 77 1.39 -5.19 9.19
C GLU A 77 1.61 -3.95 8.30
N LEU A 78 0.57 -3.15 8.11
CA LEU A 78 0.62 -1.91 7.36
C LEU A 78 1.07 -0.76 8.26
N VAL A 79 2.27 -0.27 8.00
CA VAL A 79 2.90 0.86 8.71
C VAL A 79 2.73 2.13 7.88
N THR A 80 2.16 3.17 8.47
CA THR A 80 1.90 4.46 7.82
C THR A 80 1.85 5.59 8.84
N ASP A 81 2.14 6.81 8.45
CA ASP A 81 1.91 8.02 9.25
C ASP A 81 0.57 8.71 8.91
N SER A 82 -0.15 8.19 7.93
CA SER A 82 -1.49 8.65 7.59
C SER A 82 -2.53 8.24 8.63
N THR A 83 -2.91 9.18 9.48
CA THR A 83 -4.03 8.97 10.44
C THR A 83 -5.34 8.64 9.74
N TYR A 84 -5.58 9.21 8.55
CA TYR A 84 -6.77 8.96 7.76
C TYR A 84 -6.85 7.50 7.32
N LEU A 85 -5.77 6.97 6.75
CA LEU A 85 -5.66 5.57 6.33
C LEU A 85 -5.75 4.62 7.52
N ALA A 86 -4.93 4.83 8.54
CA ALA A 86 -4.87 3.96 9.71
C ALA A 86 -6.22 3.87 10.43
N ASN A 87 -6.89 5.01 10.66
CA ASN A 87 -8.18 5.04 11.34
C ASN A 87 -9.30 4.43 10.50
N ALA A 88 -9.30 4.65 9.19
CA ALA A 88 -10.33 4.07 8.32
C ALA A 88 -10.33 2.54 8.39
N ILE A 89 -9.15 1.92 8.45
CA ILE A 89 -9.01 0.47 8.54
C ILE A 89 -9.26 -0.03 9.99
N SER A 90 -8.61 0.59 11.00
CA SER A 90 -8.61 0.07 12.38
C SER A 90 -9.88 0.41 13.16
N GLN A 91 -10.55 1.52 12.86
CA GLN A 91 -11.72 2.01 13.62
C GLN A 91 -13.07 1.70 12.95
N GLY A 92 -13.09 0.84 11.93
CA GLY A 92 -14.33 0.42 11.28
C GLY A 92 -15.04 1.53 10.48
N TRP A 93 -14.32 2.57 10.04
CA TRP A 93 -14.93 3.62 9.21
C TRP A 93 -15.43 3.07 7.89
N LEU A 94 -14.71 2.12 7.31
CA LEU A 94 -15.08 1.46 6.04
C LEU A 94 -16.46 0.82 6.11
N ASP A 95 -16.74 0.05 7.17
CA ASP A 95 -18.07 -0.54 7.39
C ASP A 95 -19.14 0.54 7.57
N GLY A 96 -18.80 1.59 8.31
CA GLY A 96 -19.68 2.73 8.51
C GLY A 96 -20.02 3.44 7.21
N TRP A 97 -19.03 3.64 6.33
CA TRP A 97 -19.24 4.28 5.03
C TRP A 97 -20.08 3.41 4.10
N GLN A 98 -19.81 2.11 4.04
CA GLN A 98 -20.62 1.17 3.24
C GLN A 98 -22.10 1.20 3.68
N ARG A 99 -22.38 1.07 4.99
CA ARG A 99 -23.75 1.13 5.52
C ARG A 99 -24.47 2.44 5.23
N ARG A 100 -23.74 3.56 5.11
CA ARG A 100 -24.30 4.88 4.78
C ARG A 100 -24.26 5.23 3.29
N GLY A 101 -24.03 4.25 2.41
CA GLY A 101 -23.94 4.48 0.96
C GLY A 101 -22.78 5.40 0.59
N TRP A 102 -21.60 5.18 1.19
CA TRP A 102 -20.37 5.94 0.97
C TRP A 102 -20.48 7.43 1.36
N ARG A 103 -21.12 7.65 2.50
CA ARG A 103 -21.22 8.99 3.10
C ARG A 103 -20.54 9.04 4.46
N THR A 104 -19.89 10.17 4.75
CA THR A 104 -19.33 10.48 6.07
C THR A 104 -20.46 10.68 7.11
N ALA A 105 -20.10 10.80 8.39
CA ALA A 105 -21.06 11.15 9.44
C ALA A 105 -21.77 12.51 9.17
N ALA A 106 -21.07 13.45 8.51
CA ALA A 106 -21.61 14.72 8.07
C ALA A 106 -22.41 14.63 6.75
N LYS A 107 -22.77 13.42 6.29
CA LYS A 107 -23.53 13.13 5.07
C LYS A 107 -22.84 13.59 3.75
N GLN A 108 -21.57 13.95 3.80
CA GLN A 108 -20.79 14.28 2.61
C GLN A 108 -20.32 12.99 1.91
N PRO A 109 -20.15 13.00 0.59
CA PRO A 109 -19.55 11.88 -0.13
C PRO A 109 -18.14 11.58 0.44
N VAL A 110 -17.79 10.30 0.57
CA VAL A 110 -16.43 9.89 0.95
C VAL A 110 -15.50 10.15 -0.24
N ALA A 111 -14.43 10.91 0.01
CA ALA A 111 -13.41 11.18 -1.00
C ALA A 111 -12.65 9.88 -1.37
N ASN A 112 -12.21 9.78 -2.62
CA ASN A 112 -11.49 8.63 -3.18
C ASN A 112 -12.24 7.29 -2.96
N ARG A 113 -13.55 7.31 -3.10
CA ARG A 113 -14.41 6.13 -2.88
C ARG A 113 -13.93 4.92 -3.69
N GLU A 114 -13.54 5.13 -4.92
CA GLU A 114 -13.06 4.08 -5.81
C GLU A 114 -11.81 3.36 -5.27
N LEU A 115 -10.90 4.10 -4.63
CA LEU A 115 -9.72 3.52 -3.97
C LEU A 115 -10.13 2.73 -2.72
N TRP A 116 -11.07 3.24 -1.94
CA TRP A 116 -11.57 2.53 -0.76
C TRP A 116 -12.31 1.25 -1.13
N GLU A 117 -13.09 1.25 -2.20
CA GLU A 117 -13.74 0.03 -2.70
C GLU A 117 -12.73 -1.01 -3.18
N ARG A 118 -11.63 -0.59 -3.80
CA ARG A 118 -10.50 -1.49 -4.14
C ARG A 118 -9.79 -1.96 -2.87
N MET A 119 -9.53 -1.07 -1.92
CA MET A 119 -8.89 -1.39 -0.63
C MET A 119 -9.62 -2.49 0.12
N LEU A 120 -10.95 -2.45 0.19
CA LEU A 120 -11.76 -3.50 0.80
C LEU A 120 -11.55 -4.85 0.12
N ARG A 121 -11.48 -4.89 -1.21
CA ARG A 121 -11.23 -6.13 -1.95
C ARG A 121 -9.83 -6.67 -1.66
N GLU A 122 -8.82 -5.80 -1.61
CA GLU A 122 -7.46 -6.22 -1.30
C GLU A 122 -7.31 -6.69 0.15
N ILE A 123 -7.89 -5.98 1.12
CA ILE A 123 -7.91 -6.44 2.53
C ILE A 123 -8.55 -7.82 2.64
N ALA A 124 -9.66 -8.06 1.93
CA ALA A 124 -10.36 -9.35 1.96
C ALA A 124 -9.56 -10.52 1.33
N ARG A 125 -8.51 -10.24 0.54
CA ARG A 125 -7.61 -11.26 -0.01
C ARG A 125 -6.63 -11.82 1.01
N HIS A 126 -6.41 -11.09 2.11
CA HIS A 126 -5.43 -11.44 3.13
C HIS A 126 -6.09 -12.08 4.34
N HIS A 127 -5.34 -12.91 5.06
CA HIS A 127 -5.81 -13.52 6.31
C HIS A 127 -6.03 -12.44 7.37
N ARG A 128 -5.13 -11.46 7.43
CA ARG A 128 -5.21 -10.35 8.38
C ARG A 128 -4.44 -9.13 7.86
N VAL A 129 -5.03 -7.96 8.02
CA VAL A 129 -4.34 -6.66 7.83
C VAL A 129 -4.48 -5.87 9.12
N ARG A 130 -3.35 -5.50 9.72
CA ARG A 130 -3.28 -4.60 10.88
C ARG A 130 -2.60 -3.32 10.47
N THR A 131 -2.98 -2.21 11.08
CA THR A 131 -2.35 -0.92 10.85
C THR A 131 -1.56 -0.49 12.06
N THR A 132 -0.33 -0.06 11.84
CA THR A 132 0.54 0.58 12.82
C THR A 132 0.76 2.03 12.41
N LEU A 133 0.21 2.96 13.19
CA LEU A 133 0.40 4.39 12.98
C LEU A 133 1.75 4.80 13.58
N VAL A 134 2.63 5.33 12.74
CA VAL A 134 3.90 5.91 13.18
C VAL A 134 3.82 7.43 13.12
N LYS A 135 4.72 8.10 13.83
CA LYS A 135 4.85 9.55 13.72
C LYS A 135 5.78 9.86 12.56
N GLY A 136 5.31 10.61 11.60
CA GLY A 136 6.15 11.08 10.48
C GLY A 136 7.39 11.83 10.97
N HIS A 137 8.52 11.64 10.28
CA HIS A 137 9.82 12.28 10.58
C HIS A 137 10.33 12.07 12.01
N ALA A 138 10.06 10.91 12.63
CA ALA A 138 10.42 10.61 14.01
C ALA A 138 11.50 9.51 14.17
N GLY A 139 12.38 9.34 13.18
CA GLY A 139 13.46 8.36 13.24
C GLY A 139 13.01 6.92 12.94
N HIS A 140 11.95 6.74 12.18
CA HIS A 140 11.52 5.45 11.68
C HIS A 140 12.12 5.26 10.28
N ASP A 141 13.31 4.68 10.18
CA ASP A 141 14.13 4.61 8.96
C ASP A 141 13.34 4.14 7.73
N ALA A 142 12.48 3.12 7.89
CA ALA A 142 11.67 2.60 6.79
C ALA A 142 10.57 3.58 6.33
N ASN A 143 9.97 4.34 7.26
CA ASN A 143 8.97 5.35 6.90
C ASN A 143 9.63 6.57 6.22
N GLU A 144 10.79 7.01 6.72
CA GLU A 144 11.55 8.08 6.08
C GLU A 144 12.02 7.70 4.67
N ARG A 145 12.38 6.42 4.48
CA ARG A 145 12.71 5.90 3.16
C ARG A 145 11.49 5.88 2.22
N ALA A 146 10.32 5.49 2.71
CA ALA A 146 9.08 5.52 1.93
C ALA A 146 8.71 6.96 1.54
N ASP A 147 8.82 7.93 2.47
CA ASP A 147 8.61 9.35 2.21
C ASP A 147 9.54 9.87 1.09
N GLN A 148 10.85 9.60 1.18
CA GLN A 148 11.80 9.99 0.14
C GLN A 148 11.44 9.40 -1.22
N LEU A 149 11.08 8.11 -1.28
CA LEU A 149 10.69 7.45 -2.53
C LEU A 149 9.40 8.04 -3.11
N ALA A 150 8.40 8.35 -2.27
CA ALA A 150 7.17 9.01 -2.69
C ALA A 150 7.43 10.42 -3.22
N GLN A 151 8.30 11.19 -2.55
CA GLN A 151 8.71 12.53 -3.01
C GLN A 151 9.44 12.46 -4.36
N TYR A 152 10.37 11.51 -4.55
CA TYR A 152 11.04 11.31 -5.84
C TYR A 152 10.05 10.94 -6.94
N ALA A 153 9.12 10.03 -6.65
CA ALA A 153 8.08 9.66 -7.60
C ALA A 153 7.21 10.86 -8.00
N ALA A 154 6.92 11.77 -7.08
CA ALA A 154 6.13 12.97 -7.37
C ALA A 154 6.84 13.99 -8.28
N LEU A 155 8.17 13.91 -8.42
CA LEU A 155 8.91 14.79 -9.34
C LEU A 155 8.71 14.42 -10.81
N GLU A 156 8.28 13.19 -11.09
CA GLU A 156 8.02 12.72 -12.44
C GLU A 156 6.63 13.15 -12.94
N ASP A 157 6.44 13.18 -14.26
CA ASP A 157 5.12 13.40 -14.85
C ASP A 157 4.43 12.04 -15.07
N HIS A 158 3.39 11.77 -14.31
CA HIS A 158 2.62 10.54 -14.35
C HIS A 158 1.27 10.73 -15.05
N ARG A 159 1.33 10.90 -16.35
CA ARG A 159 0.14 10.99 -17.23
C ARG A 159 0.27 9.96 -18.37
N PRO A 160 -0.31 8.77 -18.27
CA PRO A 160 -1.20 8.24 -17.24
C PRO A 160 -0.48 7.81 -15.96
N ALA A 161 -1.26 7.44 -14.92
CA ALA A 161 -0.72 6.90 -13.67
C ALA A 161 0.24 5.72 -13.93
N THR A 162 1.36 5.70 -13.23
CA THR A 162 2.43 4.72 -13.44
C THR A 162 2.76 3.94 -12.19
N ARG A 163 3.31 2.74 -12.37
CA ARG A 163 3.82 1.87 -11.31
C ARG A 163 5.17 1.31 -11.72
N ARG A 164 6.13 1.32 -10.80
CA ARG A 164 7.44 0.66 -10.94
C ARG A 164 7.66 -0.31 -9.80
N MET A 165 8.39 -1.38 -10.06
CA MET A 165 8.71 -2.40 -9.08
C MET A 165 10.21 -2.69 -9.11
N HIS A 166 10.83 -2.69 -7.92
CA HIS A 166 12.21 -3.11 -7.71
C HIS A 166 12.22 -4.16 -6.60
N SER A 167 12.91 -5.28 -6.83
CA SER A 167 13.12 -6.31 -5.83
C SER A 167 14.61 -6.36 -5.47
N THR A 168 14.92 -6.28 -4.18
CA THR A 168 16.28 -6.49 -3.67
C THR A 168 16.30 -7.84 -2.95
N GLY A 169 16.71 -8.88 -3.67
CA GLY A 169 17.05 -10.17 -3.07
C GLY A 169 18.56 -10.28 -2.98
N ASN A 170 19.10 -10.73 -1.85
CA ASN A 170 20.52 -11.00 -1.72
C ASN A 170 20.86 -12.21 -2.61
N ALA A 171 21.76 -12.04 -3.58
CA ALA A 171 22.09 -13.03 -4.63
C ALA A 171 22.93 -14.22 -4.14
N THR A 172 22.87 -14.61 -2.87
CA THR A 172 23.74 -15.63 -2.26
C THR A 172 23.02 -16.91 -1.80
N ASP A 173 21.79 -17.17 -2.19
CA ASP A 173 21.20 -18.47 -1.86
C ASP A 173 20.49 -19.10 -3.07
N SER A 174 21.23 -19.94 -3.79
CA SER A 174 20.74 -20.73 -4.93
C SER A 174 20.05 -22.04 -4.51
N ALA A 175 19.87 -22.29 -3.21
CA ALA A 175 19.30 -23.52 -2.67
C ALA A 175 17.85 -23.42 -2.18
N ASP A 176 17.33 -22.21 -1.92
CA ASP A 176 16.00 -22.00 -1.31
C ASP A 176 14.94 -21.48 -2.29
N ARG A 177 15.09 -21.80 -3.59
CA ARG A 177 14.16 -21.36 -4.66
C ARG A 177 12.78 -22.00 -4.64
N GLN A 178 12.42 -22.77 -3.62
CA GLN A 178 11.11 -23.44 -3.57
C GLN A 178 10.11 -22.87 -2.54
N MET A 179 10.49 -21.87 -1.73
CA MET A 179 9.55 -21.18 -0.84
C MET A 179 9.69 -19.65 -0.86
N GLY A 180 10.35 -19.10 -1.87
CA GLY A 180 10.45 -17.65 -2.09
C GLY A 180 9.15 -17.08 -2.64
N PHE A 181 8.87 -15.83 -2.31
CA PHE A 181 7.80 -15.01 -2.89
C PHE A 181 7.74 -15.18 -4.41
N SER A 182 6.82 -15.98 -4.89
CA SER A 182 6.49 -16.00 -6.32
C SER A 182 5.59 -14.80 -6.60
N PHE A 183 6.20 -13.66 -6.89
CA PHE A 183 5.46 -12.53 -7.44
C PHE A 183 5.07 -12.89 -8.87
N GLY A 184 3.82 -13.28 -9.05
CA GLY A 184 3.28 -13.57 -10.36
C GLY A 184 3.52 -12.40 -11.31
N ALA A 185 4.44 -12.59 -12.24
CA ALA A 185 4.61 -11.74 -13.39
C ALA A 185 3.44 -12.01 -14.34
N ASP A 186 2.28 -11.42 -14.09
CA ASP A 186 1.20 -11.40 -15.07
C ASP A 186 0.33 -10.16 -14.86
N ALA A 187 0.80 -9.07 -15.41
CA ALA A 187 -0.02 -7.94 -15.80
C ALA A 187 0.52 -7.44 -17.14
N GLY A 188 0.16 -8.16 -18.20
CA GLY A 188 0.31 -7.71 -19.57
C GLY A 188 -0.46 -6.40 -19.78
N PRO A 189 -0.08 -5.57 -20.76
CA PRO A 189 -0.72 -4.30 -21.03
C PRO A 189 -2.16 -4.53 -21.45
N ALA A 190 -3.10 -3.82 -20.82
CA ALA A 190 -4.47 -3.74 -21.31
C ALA A 190 -4.46 -3.09 -22.69
N THR A 191 -4.63 -3.90 -23.72
CA THR A 191 -4.87 -3.46 -25.09
C THR A 191 -6.31 -2.96 -25.16
N THR A 192 -6.47 -1.66 -25.30
CA THR A 192 -7.74 -1.04 -25.71
C THR A 192 -7.98 -1.33 -27.18
N ALA A 193 -9.11 -1.95 -27.48
CA ALA A 193 -9.79 -1.88 -28.76
C ALA A 193 -11.11 -1.14 -28.56
#